data_17e79d4da4bb68b1a0109ac0c4eb2aee
#
_entry.id   17e79d4da4bb68b1a0109ac0c4eb2aee
#
_cell.length_a   1.000
_cell.length_b   1.000
_cell.length_c   1.000
_cell.angle_alpha   90.00
_cell.angle_beta   90.00
_cell.angle_gamma   90.00
#
_symmetry.space_group_name_H-M   'P 1'
#
loop_
_entity.id
_entity.type
_entity.pdbx_description
1 polymer ?
#
loop_
_entity_poly.entity_id
_entity_poly.type
_entity_poly.pdbx_seq_one_letter_code
_entity_poly.pdbx_strand_id
1 'polypeptide(L)'
;DLYSVTYGNGYFVTTGQYDGGSSTNIFTSADGITWAAQTTPINDELTAVTYGGTKYVAVGLNGTIVYATESNNWVSAVDSGNIAEQLAAVIYADNKYIALARTGGIILNSNDADSWSSVSTSNVNLMYGLAYGVNQFYAVGGNGTILTSPDGIAWDTVPPITSEALYAIAYRSSND
;
A
#
# COMPACT_ATOMS: atom_id res chain seq x y z
N ASP A 1 -3.97 -15.40 7.99
CA ASP A 1 -4.31 -14.11 8.58
C ASP A 1 -4.66 -13.10 7.48
N LEU A 2 -5.59 -12.15 7.77
CA LEU A 2 -5.94 -11.03 6.90
C LEU A 2 -5.34 -9.75 7.47
N TYR A 3 -4.77 -8.90 6.59
CA TYR A 3 -4.02 -7.71 7.02
C TYR A 3 -4.63 -6.40 6.60
N SER A 4 -5.32 -6.37 5.45
CA SER A 4 -5.84 -5.14 4.87
C SER A 4 -7.15 -5.38 4.13
N VAL A 5 -8.00 -4.36 4.08
CA VAL A 5 -9.25 -4.37 3.34
C VAL A 5 -9.48 -3.00 2.69
N THR A 6 -10.01 -3.00 1.48
CA THR A 6 -10.47 -1.82 0.76
C THR A 6 -11.84 -2.05 0.15
N TYR A 7 -12.53 -0.98 -0.20
CA TYR A 7 -13.78 -1.04 -0.97
C TYR A 7 -13.66 -0.16 -2.22
N GLY A 8 -14.10 -0.68 -3.34
CA GLY A 8 -14.13 0.05 -4.60
C GLY A 8 -14.88 -0.75 -5.67
N ASN A 9 -15.36 -0.10 -6.70
CA ASN A 9 -16.05 -0.71 -7.84
C ASN A 9 -17.10 -1.78 -7.46
N GLY A 10 -17.80 -1.56 -6.32
CA GLY A 10 -18.86 -2.46 -5.84
C GLY A 10 -18.38 -3.68 -5.04
N TYR A 11 -17.08 -3.83 -4.77
CA TYR A 11 -16.53 -4.95 -4.03
C TYR A 11 -15.63 -4.53 -2.87
N PHE A 12 -15.73 -5.26 -1.78
CA PHE A 12 -14.68 -5.33 -0.77
C PHE A 12 -13.59 -6.28 -1.28
N VAL A 13 -12.34 -5.89 -1.08
CA VAL A 13 -11.16 -6.70 -1.36
C VAL A 13 -10.29 -6.75 -0.12
N THR A 14 -9.93 -7.93 0.36
CA THR A 14 -9.01 -8.12 1.47
C THR A 14 -7.80 -8.93 1.05
N THR A 15 -6.66 -8.64 1.67
CA THR A 15 -5.38 -9.32 1.44
C THR A 15 -4.84 -9.90 2.73
N GLY A 16 -3.98 -10.91 2.62
CA GLY A 16 -3.41 -11.56 3.79
C GLY A 16 -2.29 -12.53 3.47
N GLN A 17 -2.09 -13.42 4.43
CA GLN A 17 -1.05 -14.43 4.40
C GLN A 17 -1.35 -15.49 3.33
N TYR A 18 -0.30 -15.91 2.63
CA TYR A 18 -0.33 -17.10 1.80
C TYR A 18 -0.30 -18.35 2.67
N ASP A 19 -1.23 -19.27 2.46
CA ASP A 19 -1.40 -20.47 3.30
C ASP A 19 -0.57 -21.68 2.86
N GLY A 20 0.24 -21.52 1.79
CA GLY A 20 1.12 -22.57 1.27
C GLY A 20 0.43 -23.64 0.42
N GLY A 21 -0.89 -23.62 0.30
CA GLY A 21 -1.67 -24.68 -0.34
C GLY A 21 -2.53 -24.27 -1.53
N SER A 22 -3.13 -23.12 -1.49
CA SER A 22 -4.07 -22.67 -2.52
C SER A 22 -3.73 -21.26 -2.96
N SER A 23 -2.77 -20.94 -3.69
CA SER A 23 -2.42 -19.63 -4.32
C SER A 23 -3.43 -18.47 -4.05
N THR A 24 -3.93 -18.37 -2.82
CA THR A 24 -5.04 -17.51 -2.44
C THR A 24 -4.63 -16.68 -1.25
N ASN A 25 -4.34 -15.41 -1.51
CA ASN A 25 -4.04 -14.39 -0.52
C ASN A 25 -4.94 -13.16 -0.69
N ILE A 26 -5.91 -13.24 -1.62
CA ILE A 26 -6.91 -12.22 -1.90
C ILE A 26 -8.30 -12.83 -1.84
N PHE A 27 -9.21 -12.17 -1.12
CA PHE A 27 -10.62 -12.51 -1.09
C PHE A 27 -11.46 -11.28 -1.45
N THR A 28 -12.58 -11.51 -2.13
CA THR A 28 -13.49 -10.45 -2.57
C THR A 28 -14.91 -10.73 -2.11
N SER A 29 -15.67 -9.67 -1.84
CA SER A 29 -17.07 -9.76 -1.44
C SER A 29 -17.84 -8.55 -1.97
N ALA A 30 -19.06 -8.78 -2.46
CA ALA A 30 -19.97 -7.72 -2.85
C ALA A 30 -20.84 -7.20 -1.68
N ASP A 31 -21.01 -8.00 -0.64
CA ASP A 31 -21.93 -7.75 0.48
C ASP A 31 -21.22 -7.62 1.85
N GLY A 32 -19.91 -7.88 1.90
CA GLY A 32 -19.11 -7.91 3.13
C GLY A 32 -19.36 -9.15 4.01
N ILE A 33 -20.18 -10.10 3.56
CA ILE A 33 -20.58 -11.29 4.30
C ILE A 33 -20.09 -12.56 3.59
N THR A 34 -20.36 -12.67 2.29
CA THR A 34 -19.95 -13.80 1.46
C THR A 34 -18.65 -13.47 0.75
N TRP A 35 -17.58 -14.23 1.04
CA TRP A 35 -16.24 -13.97 0.51
C TRP A 35 -15.80 -15.09 -0.45
N ALA A 36 -15.28 -14.71 -1.60
CA ALA A 36 -14.74 -15.59 -2.60
C ALA A 36 -13.23 -15.43 -2.71
N ALA A 37 -12.51 -16.55 -2.71
CA ALA A 37 -11.08 -16.60 -2.93
C ALA A 37 -10.73 -16.26 -4.38
N GLN A 38 -9.69 -15.46 -4.60
CA GLN A 38 -9.24 -15.06 -5.91
C GLN A 38 -7.89 -15.69 -6.25
N THR A 39 -7.74 -16.13 -7.48
CA THR A 39 -6.44 -16.61 -7.98
C THR A 39 -5.52 -15.43 -8.23
N THR A 40 -4.29 -15.51 -7.72
CA THR A 40 -3.24 -14.51 -7.93
C THR A 40 -2.05 -15.12 -8.69
N PRO A 41 -1.30 -14.32 -9.44
CA PRO A 41 -0.12 -14.80 -10.16
C PRO A 41 1.11 -14.99 -9.28
N ILE A 42 0.96 -14.81 -7.95
CA ILE A 42 2.06 -14.78 -6.98
C ILE A 42 1.76 -15.72 -5.80
N ASN A 43 2.82 -16.10 -5.07
CA ASN A 43 2.75 -16.92 -3.86
C ASN A 43 3.23 -16.16 -2.62
N ASP A 44 3.42 -14.85 -2.71
CA ASP A 44 3.87 -14.00 -1.61
C ASP A 44 2.70 -13.52 -0.75
N GLU A 45 2.99 -13.22 0.49
CA GLU A 45 2.07 -12.58 1.42
C GLU A 45 1.79 -11.14 0.99
N LEU A 46 0.54 -10.73 1.00
CA LEU A 46 0.10 -9.38 0.67
C LEU A 46 -0.33 -8.63 1.94
N THR A 47 0.37 -7.56 2.25
CA THR A 47 0.27 -6.80 3.51
C THR A 47 -0.72 -5.65 3.46
N ALA A 48 -0.94 -5.06 2.27
CA ALA A 48 -1.84 -3.93 2.10
C ALA A 48 -2.54 -3.94 0.74
N VAL A 49 -3.73 -3.34 0.68
CA VAL A 49 -4.50 -3.16 -0.54
C VAL A 49 -5.20 -1.80 -0.55
N THR A 50 -5.28 -1.17 -1.73
CA THR A 50 -6.02 0.06 -1.98
C THR A 50 -6.85 -0.05 -3.24
N TYR A 51 -7.87 0.79 -3.38
CA TYR A 51 -8.60 1.02 -4.62
C TYR A 51 -8.56 2.50 -4.98
N GLY A 52 -8.29 2.77 -6.24
CA GLY A 52 -8.33 4.13 -6.79
C GLY A 52 -7.89 4.14 -8.25
N GLY A 53 -8.13 5.22 -8.97
CA GLY A 53 -7.79 5.31 -10.40
C GLY A 53 -8.36 4.17 -11.26
N THR A 54 -9.48 3.56 -10.86
CA THR A 54 -10.14 2.39 -11.48
C THR A 54 -9.45 1.04 -11.27
N LYS A 55 -8.44 0.95 -10.40
CA LYS A 55 -7.73 -0.31 -10.12
C LYS A 55 -7.66 -0.61 -8.62
N TYR A 56 -7.67 -1.90 -8.29
CA TYR A 56 -7.16 -2.41 -7.03
C TYR A 56 -5.65 -2.58 -7.15
N VAL A 57 -4.91 -2.22 -6.13
CA VAL A 57 -3.47 -2.45 -6.03
C VAL A 57 -3.18 -3.07 -4.68
N ALA A 58 -2.52 -4.22 -4.68
CA ALA A 58 -2.08 -4.90 -3.47
C ALA A 58 -0.56 -5.05 -3.47
N VAL A 59 0.04 -4.89 -2.29
CA VAL A 59 1.50 -4.93 -2.09
C VAL A 59 1.86 -5.88 -0.96
N GLY A 60 3.09 -6.41 -0.97
CA GLY A 60 3.47 -7.42 0.00
C GLY A 60 4.96 -7.64 0.21
N LEU A 61 5.30 -8.88 0.56
CA LEU A 61 6.69 -9.30 0.77
C LEU A 61 7.48 -9.25 -0.53
N ASN A 62 8.80 -9.17 -0.42
CA ASN A 62 9.76 -9.24 -1.54
C ASN A 62 9.49 -8.19 -2.63
N GLY A 63 8.97 -7.02 -2.27
CA GLY A 63 8.60 -5.97 -3.23
C GLY A 63 7.43 -6.34 -4.14
N THR A 64 6.68 -7.38 -3.80
CA THR A 64 5.55 -7.84 -4.61
C THR A 64 4.49 -6.77 -4.76
N ILE A 65 4.08 -6.51 -5.99
CA ILE A 65 2.97 -5.63 -6.36
C ILE A 65 2.10 -6.36 -7.38
N VAL A 66 0.80 -6.47 -7.09
CA VAL A 66 -0.21 -6.97 -8.02
C VAL A 66 -1.35 -5.96 -8.14
N TYR A 67 -1.96 -5.90 -9.31
CA TYR A 67 -3.11 -5.02 -9.53
C TYR A 67 -4.21 -5.71 -10.35
N ALA A 68 -5.41 -5.16 -10.30
CA ALA A 68 -6.56 -5.62 -11.06
C ALA A 68 -7.49 -4.45 -11.39
N THR A 69 -8.07 -4.43 -12.59
CA THR A 69 -9.14 -3.50 -12.97
C THR A 69 -10.50 -3.99 -12.48
N GLU A 70 -10.64 -5.30 -12.36
CA GLU A 70 -11.79 -5.99 -11.78
C GLU A 70 -11.35 -6.81 -10.58
N SER A 71 -12.23 -7.09 -9.66
CA SER A 71 -11.89 -7.75 -8.39
C SER A 71 -11.36 -9.19 -8.52
N ASN A 72 -11.36 -9.78 -9.71
CA ASN A 72 -11.05 -11.19 -9.97
C ASN A 72 -9.94 -11.44 -11.02
N ASN A 73 -9.36 -10.42 -11.62
CA ASN A 73 -8.32 -10.57 -12.65
C ASN A 73 -7.02 -9.86 -12.24
N TRP A 74 -6.28 -10.51 -11.34
CA TRP A 74 -5.04 -9.99 -10.77
C TRP A 74 -3.83 -10.31 -11.66
N VAL A 75 -3.00 -9.30 -11.88
CA VAL A 75 -1.74 -9.40 -12.64
C VAL A 75 -0.59 -8.79 -11.84
N SER A 76 0.62 -9.30 -12.04
CA SER A 76 1.82 -8.70 -11.46
C SER A 76 2.19 -7.41 -12.19
N ALA A 77 2.66 -6.40 -11.45
CA ALA A 77 3.25 -5.22 -12.05
C ALA A 77 4.48 -5.61 -12.88
N VAL A 78 4.65 -4.98 -14.04
CA VAL A 78 5.75 -5.27 -14.97
C VAL A 78 7.07 -4.77 -14.38
N ASP A 79 7.05 -3.59 -13.76
CA ASP A 79 8.19 -3.03 -13.06
C ASP A 79 7.78 -2.61 -11.65
N SER A 80 8.19 -3.38 -10.66
CA SER A 80 7.93 -3.12 -9.23
C SER A 80 9.00 -2.23 -8.57
N GLY A 81 9.79 -1.48 -9.35
CA GLY A 81 10.86 -0.63 -8.82
C GLY A 81 12.11 -1.41 -8.37
N ASN A 82 12.19 -2.70 -8.70
CA ASN A 82 13.32 -3.61 -8.44
C ASN A 82 13.79 -3.58 -6.97
N ILE A 83 12.85 -3.67 -6.04
CA ILE A 83 13.12 -3.75 -4.60
C ILE A 83 12.79 -5.14 -4.06
N ALA A 84 13.50 -5.55 -3.01
CA ALA A 84 13.29 -6.82 -2.32
C ALA A 84 12.67 -6.63 -0.91
N GLU A 85 12.46 -5.42 -0.48
CA GLU A 85 11.90 -5.07 0.81
C GLU A 85 10.41 -5.38 0.87
N GLN A 86 9.93 -5.71 2.06
CA GLN A 86 8.50 -5.78 2.33
C GLN A 86 7.87 -4.41 2.12
N LEU A 87 6.80 -4.33 1.36
CA LEU A 87 5.94 -3.17 1.27
C LEU A 87 4.91 -3.21 2.40
N ALA A 88 4.85 -2.16 3.21
CA ALA A 88 4.03 -2.10 4.42
C ALA A 88 2.66 -1.46 4.20
N ALA A 89 2.57 -0.53 3.25
CA ALA A 89 1.34 0.23 2.99
C ALA A 89 1.27 0.63 1.52
N VAL A 90 0.06 0.84 1.02
CA VAL A 90 -0.21 1.42 -0.30
C VAL A 90 -1.47 2.29 -0.23
N ILE A 91 -1.43 3.45 -0.89
CA ILE A 91 -2.59 4.34 -1.04
C ILE A 91 -2.69 4.83 -2.48
N TYR A 92 -3.89 5.28 -2.87
CA TYR A 92 -4.13 6.05 -4.07
C TYR A 92 -4.67 7.43 -3.67
N ALA A 93 -3.98 8.47 -4.09
CA ALA A 93 -4.40 9.85 -3.90
C ALA A 93 -3.71 10.75 -4.93
N ASP A 94 -4.30 11.89 -5.23
CA ASP A 94 -3.75 12.86 -6.18
C ASP A 94 -3.32 12.22 -7.52
N ASN A 95 -4.15 11.31 -8.04
CA ASN A 95 -3.93 10.54 -9.29
C ASN A 95 -2.65 9.69 -9.28
N LYS A 96 -2.17 9.26 -8.11
CA LYS A 96 -0.99 8.41 -7.93
C LYS A 96 -1.22 7.30 -6.95
N TYR A 97 -0.53 6.18 -7.17
CA TYR A 97 -0.30 5.15 -6.18
C TYR A 97 1.03 5.44 -5.48
N ILE A 98 1.02 5.39 -4.17
CA ILE A 98 2.23 5.47 -3.34
C ILE A 98 2.29 4.19 -2.50
N ALA A 99 3.42 3.49 -2.57
CA ALA A 99 3.69 2.33 -1.74
C ALA A 99 4.92 2.58 -0.87
N LEU A 100 4.86 2.11 0.37
CA LEU A 100 5.85 2.37 1.40
C LEU A 100 6.60 1.07 1.73
N ALA A 101 7.91 1.03 1.49
CA ALA A 101 8.73 -0.06 1.98
C ALA A 101 8.90 0.03 3.51
N ARG A 102 8.85 -1.13 4.17
CA ARG A 102 8.99 -1.22 5.63
C ARG A 102 10.35 -0.80 6.12
N THR A 103 11.39 -1.02 5.32
CA THR A 103 12.80 -0.75 5.62
C THR A 103 13.46 0.05 4.51
N GLY A 104 14.70 0.49 4.73
CA GLY A 104 15.54 1.11 3.70
C GLY A 104 15.15 2.54 3.31
N GLY A 105 14.11 3.12 3.91
CA GLY A 105 13.65 4.46 3.56
C GLY A 105 13.16 4.59 2.11
N ILE A 106 12.66 3.50 1.52
CA ILE A 106 12.24 3.45 0.12
C ILE A 106 10.74 3.70 0.03
N ILE A 107 10.36 4.59 -0.87
CA ILE A 107 8.97 4.87 -1.22
C ILE A 107 8.83 4.71 -2.73
N LEU A 108 7.78 4.02 -3.15
CA LEU A 108 7.46 3.78 -4.54
C LEU A 108 6.31 4.68 -4.98
N ASN A 109 6.33 5.12 -6.22
CA ASN A 109 5.24 5.85 -6.84
C ASN A 109 4.93 5.31 -8.23
N SER A 110 3.65 5.36 -8.61
CA SER A 110 3.14 4.93 -9.92
C SER A 110 1.91 5.74 -10.30
N ASN A 111 1.75 6.03 -11.59
CA ASN A 111 0.55 6.65 -12.14
C ASN A 111 -0.42 5.60 -12.73
N ASP A 112 0.03 4.38 -12.96
CA ASP A 112 -0.71 3.34 -13.71
C ASP A 112 -0.83 2.00 -12.98
N ALA A 113 -0.20 1.86 -11.80
CA ALA A 113 -0.10 0.62 -11.00
C ALA A 113 0.75 -0.49 -11.64
N ASP A 114 1.25 -0.32 -12.84
CA ASP A 114 2.02 -1.32 -13.58
C ASP A 114 3.51 -1.01 -13.58
N SER A 115 3.88 0.25 -13.76
CA SER A 115 5.26 0.74 -13.74
C SER A 115 5.50 1.60 -12.51
N TRP A 116 6.48 1.23 -11.69
CA TRP A 116 6.80 1.88 -10.43
C TRP A 116 8.20 2.46 -10.43
N SER A 117 8.33 3.65 -9.88
CA SER A 117 9.61 4.31 -9.63
C SER A 117 9.86 4.39 -8.13
N SER A 118 11.10 4.11 -7.72
CA SER A 118 11.50 4.19 -6.32
C SER A 118 12.23 5.50 -6.03
N VAL A 119 11.96 6.06 -4.85
CA VAL A 119 12.73 7.16 -4.28
C VAL A 119 13.27 6.72 -2.93
N SER A 120 14.50 7.08 -2.64
CA SER A 120 15.13 6.82 -1.35
C SER A 120 15.10 8.08 -0.50
N THR A 121 14.63 7.95 0.72
CA THR A 121 14.69 9.02 1.73
C THR A 121 15.91 8.82 2.62
N SER A 122 16.30 9.84 3.38
CA SER A 122 17.36 9.70 4.39
C SER A 122 16.90 8.93 5.64
N ASN A 123 15.64 8.55 5.72
CA ASN A 123 15.07 7.82 6.85
C ASN A 123 15.53 6.36 6.84
N VAL A 124 15.98 5.89 8.00
CA VAL A 124 16.42 4.50 8.22
C VAL A 124 15.50 3.74 9.21
N ASN A 125 14.48 4.39 9.73
CA ASN A 125 13.53 3.77 10.65
C ASN A 125 12.53 2.88 9.91
N LEU A 126 11.92 1.95 10.66
CA LEU A 126 10.82 1.15 10.14
C LEU A 126 9.61 2.05 9.84
N MET A 127 9.01 1.84 8.68
CA MET A 127 7.84 2.60 8.24
C MET A 127 6.59 1.70 8.25
N TYR A 128 5.42 2.31 8.57
CA TYR A 128 4.21 1.54 8.83
C TYR A 128 2.95 2.04 8.11
N GLY A 129 2.75 3.34 8.03
CA GLY A 129 1.48 3.90 7.55
C GLY A 129 1.63 5.05 6.57
N LEU A 130 0.65 5.17 5.68
CA LEU A 130 0.50 6.23 4.68
C LEU A 130 -0.86 6.90 4.81
N ALA A 131 -0.92 8.20 4.57
CA ALA A 131 -2.16 8.95 4.38
C ALA A 131 -1.96 10.08 3.39
N TYR A 132 -3.07 10.61 2.87
CA TYR A 132 -3.11 11.84 2.09
C TYR A 132 -4.14 12.78 2.68
N GLY A 133 -3.78 14.05 2.84
CA GLY A 133 -4.66 15.08 3.34
C GLY A 133 -4.01 16.45 3.22
N VAL A 134 -4.82 17.51 3.19
CA VAL A 134 -4.31 18.89 3.05
C VAL A 134 -3.37 19.03 1.85
N ASN A 135 -3.68 18.35 0.73
CA ASN A 135 -2.87 18.33 -0.50
C ASN A 135 -1.43 17.85 -0.30
N GLN A 136 -1.20 16.93 0.66
CA GLN A 136 0.10 16.32 0.93
C GLN A 136 -0.03 14.84 1.25
N PHE A 137 1.00 14.08 0.92
CA PHE A 137 1.23 12.72 1.39
C PHE A 137 1.96 12.75 2.73
N TYR A 138 1.64 11.80 3.58
CA TYR A 138 2.27 11.59 4.88
C TYR A 138 2.66 10.13 5.03
N ALA A 139 3.86 9.87 5.55
CA ALA A 139 4.28 8.54 5.94
C ALA A 139 4.75 8.57 7.40
N VAL A 140 4.38 7.53 8.17
CA VAL A 140 4.71 7.43 9.60
C VAL A 140 5.41 6.13 9.92
N GLY A 141 6.23 6.14 10.98
CA GLY A 141 7.04 4.99 11.34
C GLY A 141 7.62 4.99 12.74
N GLY A 142 8.68 4.22 12.92
CA GLY A 142 9.40 4.06 14.17
C GLY A 142 10.05 5.35 14.65
N ASN A 143 10.30 5.45 15.96
CA ASN A 143 10.93 6.60 16.62
C ASN A 143 10.23 7.95 16.30
N GLY A 144 8.90 7.94 16.20
CA GLY A 144 8.11 9.14 15.91
C GLY A 144 8.35 9.70 14.51
N THR A 145 8.89 8.92 13.59
CA THR A 145 9.17 9.37 12.21
C THR A 145 7.90 9.81 11.52
N ILE A 146 7.93 11.02 10.95
CA ILE A 146 6.92 11.57 10.06
C ILE A 146 7.64 12.12 8.83
N LEU A 147 7.25 11.66 7.65
CA LEU A 147 7.66 12.20 6.37
C LEU A 147 6.47 12.86 5.69
N THR A 148 6.72 13.93 4.95
CA THR A 148 5.70 14.63 4.16
C THR A 148 6.18 14.84 2.73
N SER A 149 5.24 14.84 1.79
CA SER A 149 5.53 15.11 0.38
C SER A 149 4.36 15.78 -0.31
N PRO A 150 4.57 16.85 -1.07
CA PRO A 150 3.50 17.47 -1.86
C PRO A 150 3.16 16.68 -3.13
N ASP A 151 4.06 15.81 -3.60
CA ASP A 151 3.97 15.17 -4.91
C ASP A 151 4.18 13.64 -4.89
N GLY A 152 4.51 13.05 -3.70
CA GLY A 152 4.83 11.64 -3.55
C GLY A 152 6.22 11.25 -4.07
N ILE A 153 7.06 12.21 -4.45
CA ILE A 153 8.40 12.01 -5.02
C ILE A 153 9.46 12.62 -4.12
N ALA A 154 9.34 13.90 -3.79
CA ALA A 154 10.23 14.59 -2.86
C ALA A 154 9.67 14.50 -1.45
N TRP A 155 10.42 13.91 -0.51
CA TRP A 155 9.99 13.67 0.87
C TRP A 155 10.87 14.40 1.87
N ASP A 156 10.23 15.18 2.73
CA ASP A 156 10.85 15.91 3.82
C ASP A 156 10.56 15.25 5.17
N THR A 157 11.52 15.32 6.10
CA THR A 157 11.34 14.82 7.46
C THR A 157 10.77 15.93 8.33
N VAL A 158 9.66 15.64 9.01
CA VAL A 158 9.09 16.48 10.05
C VAL A 158 9.79 16.17 11.38
N PRO A 159 10.10 17.17 12.23
CA PRO A 159 10.62 16.91 13.56
C PRO A 159 9.72 15.94 14.34
N PRO A 160 10.28 14.90 14.98
CA PRO A 160 9.48 13.89 15.67
C PRO A 160 8.74 14.51 16.88
N ILE A 161 7.48 14.12 17.05
CA ILE A 161 6.63 14.57 18.17
C ILE A 161 6.70 13.61 19.36
N THR A 162 7.31 12.42 19.17
CA THR A 162 7.48 11.37 20.17
C THR A 162 8.69 10.50 19.80
N SER A 163 9.21 9.72 20.73
CA SER A 163 10.18 8.66 20.47
C SER A 163 9.53 7.30 20.17
N GLU A 164 8.22 7.19 20.33
CA GLU A 164 7.47 5.95 20.12
C GLU A 164 7.17 5.71 18.65
N ALA A 165 6.86 4.47 18.29
CA ALA A 165 6.46 4.12 16.93
C ALA A 165 5.04 4.62 16.62
N LEU A 166 4.86 5.21 15.45
CA LEU A 166 3.58 5.60 14.88
C LEU A 166 3.16 4.54 13.86
N TYR A 167 2.17 3.71 14.20
CA TYR A 167 1.77 2.57 13.36
C TYR A 167 0.76 2.90 12.28
N ALA A 168 -0.05 3.93 12.49
CA ALA A 168 -1.09 4.33 11.55
C ALA A 168 -1.26 5.83 11.53
N ILE A 169 -1.74 6.33 10.40
CA ILE A 169 -2.11 7.73 10.21
C ILE A 169 -3.39 7.78 9.38
N ALA A 170 -4.27 8.70 9.70
CA ALA A 170 -5.47 8.98 8.92
C ALA A 170 -5.72 10.48 8.88
N TYR A 171 -6.29 10.94 7.77
CA TYR A 171 -6.77 12.30 7.62
C TYR A 171 -8.30 12.31 7.63
N ARG A 172 -8.87 13.27 8.35
CA ARG A 172 -10.30 13.57 8.32
C ARG A 172 -10.50 15.00 7.82
N SER A 173 -11.30 15.16 6.78
CA SER A 173 -11.75 16.46 6.33
C SER A 173 -12.63 17.14 7.40
N SER A 174 -12.48 18.45 7.59
CA SER A 174 -13.32 19.20 8.54
C SER A 174 -14.79 19.36 8.08
N ASN A 175 -15.11 18.84 6.89
CA ASN A 175 -16.44 18.96 6.28
C ASN A 175 -17.25 17.63 6.29
N ASP A 176 -16.75 16.61 6.99
CA ASP A 176 -17.44 15.33 7.20
C ASP A 176 -18.04 15.23 8.61
#